data_a027a6c0cfed9e5a27f0a710a1061d4a
#
_entry.id   a027a6c0cfed9e5a27f0a710a1061d4a
#
_cell.length_a   1.000
_cell.length_b   1.000
_cell.length_c   1.000
_cell.angle_alpha   90.00
_cell.angle_beta   90.00
_cell.angle_gamma   90.00
#
_symmetry.space_group_name_H-M   'P 1'
#
loop_
_entity.id
_entity.type
_entity.pdbx_description
1 polymer ?
#
loop_
_entity_poly.entity_id
_entity_poly.type
_entity_poly.pdbx_seq_one_letter_code
_entity_poly.pdbx_strand_id
1 'polypeptide(L)' 'MKEACRRVSERMAAFADGALDPSAAQEVQSHLDRCPPCRVLAACEAGARAVLQA' A
#
# COMPACT_ATOMS: atom_id res chain seq x y z
N MET A 1 8.38 -14.64 0.19
CA MET A 1 8.12 -13.20 0.32
C MET A 1 8.77 -12.66 1.57
N LYS A 2 9.37 -11.49 1.49
CA LYS A 2 10.02 -10.89 2.65
C LYS A 2 8.98 -10.45 3.67
N GLU A 3 9.35 -10.50 4.94
CA GLU A 3 8.45 -10.10 6.01
C GLU A 3 7.98 -8.65 5.87
N ALA A 4 8.88 -7.76 5.42
CA ALA A 4 8.51 -6.37 5.20
C ALA A 4 7.43 -6.24 4.13
N CYS A 5 7.51 -7.02 3.06
CA CYS A 5 6.49 -7.01 2.01
C CYS A 5 5.14 -7.49 2.53
N ARG A 6 5.15 -8.50 3.40
CA ARG A 6 3.92 -9.01 4.01
C ARG A 6 3.25 -7.94 4.88
N ARG A 7 4.04 -7.25 5.71
CA ARG A 7 3.51 -6.18 6.55
C ARG A 7 2.88 -5.07 5.71
N VAL A 8 3.57 -4.69 4.64
CA VAL A 8 3.08 -3.64 3.77
C VAL A 8 1.79 -4.09 3.08
N SER A 9 1.74 -5.33 2.59
CA SER A 9 0.54 -5.81 1.91
C SER A 9 -0.66 -5.88 2.86
N GLU A 10 -0.44 -6.20 4.13
CA GLU A 10 -1.51 -6.21 5.13
C GLU A 10 -2.05 -4.80 5.41
N ARG A 11 -1.22 -3.79 5.25
CA ARG A 11 -1.60 -2.39 5.49
C ARG A 11 -2.02 -1.66 4.23
N MET A 12 -1.98 -2.33 3.09
CA MET A 12 -2.19 -1.66 1.81
C MET A 12 -3.58 -1.03 1.71
N ALA A 13 -4.62 -1.74 2.15
CA ALA A 13 -5.98 -1.21 2.11
C ALA A 13 -6.12 0.04 2.97
N ALA A 14 -5.59 -0.01 4.19
CA ALA A 14 -5.63 1.13 5.09
C ALA A 14 -4.81 2.30 4.55
N PHE A 15 -3.67 2.01 3.92
CA PHE A 15 -2.84 3.02 3.29
C PHE A 15 -3.61 3.74 2.17
N ALA A 16 -4.30 2.97 1.32
CA ALA A 16 -5.08 3.52 0.22
C ALA A 16 -6.25 4.37 0.71
N ASP A 17 -6.83 4.00 1.86
CA ASP A 17 -7.92 4.77 2.47
C ASP A 17 -7.46 6.00 3.23
N GLY A 18 -6.15 6.15 3.43
CA GLY A 18 -5.62 7.21 4.27
C GLY A 18 -5.90 6.99 5.75
N ALA A 19 -6.14 5.74 6.15
CA ALA A 19 -6.48 5.39 7.52
C ALA A 19 -5.26 5.14 8.41
N LEU A 20 -4.07 5.04 7.83
CA LEU A 20 -2.85 4.87 8.61
C LEU A 20 -2.40 6.18 9.23
N ASP A 21 -1.82 6.09 10.44
CA ASP A 21 -1.20 7.26 11.02
C ASP A 21 0.02 7.67 10.19
N PRO A 22 0.50 8.93 10.32
CA PRO A 22 1.59 9.43 9.47
C PRO A 22 2.84 8.58 9.53
N SER A 23 3.18 8.05 10.69
CA SER A 23 4.37 7.21 10.86
C SER A 23 4.25 5.91 10.06
N ALA A 24 3.13 5.21 10.19
CA ALA A 24 2.89 3.97 9.48
C ALA A 24 2.78 4.20 7.96
N ALA A 25 2.12 5.27 7.56
CA ALA A 25 2.00 5.63 6.14
C ALA A 25 3.38 5.89 5.53
N GLN A 26 4.26 6.55 6.27
CA GLN A 26 5.61 6.82 5.80
C GLN A 26 6.42 5.55 5.64
N GLU A 27 6.26 4.59 6.56
CA GLU A 27 6.92 3.29 6.44
C GLU A 27 6.48 2.55 5.18
N VAL A 28 5.19 2.55 4.91
CA VAL A 28 4.64 1.94 3.70
C VAL A 28 5.21 2.63 2.45
N GLN A 29 5.19 3.95 2.43
CA GLN A 29 5.71 4.72 1.30
C GLN A 29 7.19 4.44 1.05
N SER A 30 8.00 4.39 2.11
CA SER A 30 9.42 4.09 2.00
C SER A 30 9.64 2.70 1.40
N HIS A 31 8.82 1.74 1.80
CA HIS A 31 8.92 0.40 1.25
C HIS A 31 8.53 0.38 -0.23
N LEU A 32 7.46 1.08 -0.59
CA LEU A 32 7.02 1.18 -1.98
C LEU A 32 8.10 1.77 -2.89
N ASP A 33 8.86 2.74 -2.36
CA ASP A 33 9.95 3.36 -3.12
C ASP A 33 11.05 2.38 -3.46
N ARG A 34 11.19 1.29 -2.69
CA ARG A 34 12.26 0.32 -2.86
C ARG A 34 11.79 -1.03 -3.38
N CYS A 35 10.50 -1.26 -3.46
CA CYS A 35 9.97 -2.58 -3.79
C CYS A 35 8.99 -2.51 -4.95
N PRO A 36 9.44 -2.77 -6.20
CA PRO A 36 8.55 -2.72 -7.35
C PRO A 36 7.31 -3.60 -7.24
N PRO A 37 7.38 -4.85 -6.74
CA PRO A 37 6.17 -5.66 -6.58
C PRO A 37 5.12 -5.01 -5.69
N CYS A 38 5.55 -4.36 -4.61
CA CYS A 38 4.61 -3.68 -3.72
C CYS A 38 3.99 -2.45 -4.36
N ARG A 39 4.74 -1.76 -5.24
CA ARG A 39 4.18 -0.65 -6.00
C ARG A 39 3.07 -1.12 -6.92
N VAL A 40 3.22 -2.28 -7.54
CA VAL A 40 2.18 -2.87 -8.37
C VAL A 40 0.93 -3.16 -7.55
N LEU A 41 1.12 -3.74 -6.35
CA LEU A 41 -0.01 -3.99 -5.45
C LEU A 41 -0.74 -2.71 -5.07
N ALA A 42 0.01 -1.66 -4.77
CA ALA A 42 -0.58 -0.37 -4.42
C ALA A 42 -1.39 0.21 -5.59
N ALA A 43 -0.87 0.09 -6.80
CA ALA A 43 -1.57 0.56 -7.99
C ALA A 43 -2.86 -0.23 -8.23
N CYS A 44 -2.82 -1.56 -8.01
CA CYS A 44 -3.99 -2.41 -8.14
C CYS A 44 -5.06 -2.04 -7.13
N GLU A 45 -4.67 -1.79 -5.88
CA GLU A 45 -5.63 -1.37 -4.85
C GLU A 45 -6.29 -0.04 -5.21
N ALA A 46 -5.50 0.93 -5.63
CA ALA A 46 -6.03 2.23 -6.02
C ALA A 46 -6.96 2.12 -7.22
N GLY A 47 -6.60 1.29 -8.20
CA GLY A 47 -7.41 1.06 -9.37
C GLY A 47 -8.75 0.41 -9.04
N ALA A 48 -8.74 -0.61 -8.18
CA ALA A 48 -9.96 -1.27 -7.76
C ALA A 48 -10.91 -0.31 -7.03
N ARG A 49 -10.36 0.55 -6.17
CA ARG A 49 -11.16 1.54 -5.46
C ARG A 49 -11.77 2.56 -6.40
N ALA A 50 -10.99 3.02 -7.36
CA ALA A 50 -11.47 3.98 -8.35
C ALA A 50 -12.65 3.40 -9.14
N VAL A 51 -12.59 2.13 -9.52
CA VAL A 51 -13.66 1.45 -10.23
C VAL A 51 -14.92 1.37 -9.36
N LEU A 52 -14.74 1.01 -8.08
CA LEU A 52 -15.87 0.89 -7.16
C LEU A 52 -16.55 2.23 -6.88
N GLN A 53 -15.79 3.30 -6.92
CA GLN A 53 -16.31 4.63 -6.63
C GLN A 53 -16.89 5.33 -7.86
N ALA A 54 -16.55 4.84 -9.01
CA ALA A 54 -17.05 5.40 -10.27
C ALA A 54 -18.46 4.92 -10.56
#